data_cf7f8ec7153677ac8d948d1f1a2d21f9
#
_entry.id   cf7f8ec7153677ac8d948d1f1a2d21f9
#
_cell.length_a   1.000
_cell.length_b   1.000
_cell.length_c   1.000
_cell.angle_alpha   90.00
_cell.angle_beta   90.00
_cell.angle_gamma   90.00
#
_symmetry.space_group_name_H-M   'P 1'
#
loop_
_entity.id
_entity.type
_entity.pdbx_description
1 polymer ?
#
loop_
_entity_poly.entity_id
_entity_poly.type
_entity_poly.pdbx_seq_one_letter_code
_entity_poly.pdbx_strand_id
1 'polypeptide(L)'
;PAVAYGKLIDSVFGKPKYLAWVLTYASPLIFTGLSVAFSFRTGVFNIGAEGQFVVGSLVACVLGITLKLPAVIHIPLCLLAAAAAGALWSYLVGLLKVKRAFTRFCRLSCLTGLPFTSPIMW
;
A
#
# COMPACT_ATOMS: atom_id res chain seq x y z
N PRO A 1 -0.35 -35.79 -4.43
CA PRO A 1 -0.24 -34.35 -4.73
C PRO A 1 -1.09 -33.93 -5.94
N ALA A 2 -1.08 -34.70 -7.05
CA ALA A 2 -1.83 -34.33 -8.27
C ALA A 2 -3.35 -34.20 -8.06
N VAL A 3 -3.96 -35.03 -7.24
CA VAL A 3 -5.39 -34.98 -6.91
C VAL A 3 -5.75 -33.72 -6.11
N ALA A 4 -4.84 -33.25 -5.25
CA ALA A 4 -5.05 -32.04 -4.48
C ALA A 4 -5.02 -30.78 -5.38
N TYR A 5 -4.08 -30.69 -6.31
CA TYR A 5 -4.01 -29.60 -7.28
C TYR A 5 -5.19 -29.61 -8.25
N GLY A 6 -5.64 -30.80 -8.69
CA GLY A 6 -6.84 -30.93 -9.53
C GLY A 6 -8.09 -30.39 -8.82
N LYS A 7 -8.29 -30.72 -7.55
CA LYS A 7 -9.40 -30.21 -6.73
C LYS A 7 -9.31 -28.70 -6.49
N LEU A 8 -8.11 -28.16 -6.31
CA LEU A 8 -7.89 -26.71 -6.18
C LEU A 8 -8.30 -25.95 -7.46
N ILE A 9 -7.85 -26.43 -8.61
CA ILE A 9 -8.19 -25.83 -9.91
C ILE A 9 -9.69 -25.92 -10.17
N ASP A 10 -10.28 -27.07 -9.92
CA ASP A 10 -11.73 -27.30 -10.11
C ASP A 10 -12.58 -26.42 -9.14
N SER A 11 -12.10 -26.21 -7.92
CA SER A 11 -12.74 -25.33 -6.94
C SER A 11 -12.70 -23.86 -7.37
N VAL A 12 -11.64 -23.40 -8.04
CA VAL A 12 -11.49 -22.00 -8.46
C VAL A 12 -12.25 -21.74 -9.76
N PHE A 13 -12.14 -22.65 -10.75
CA PHE A 13 -12.71 -22.45 -12.09
C PHE A 13 -14.08 -23.13 -12.28
N GLY A 14 -14.46 -24.07 -11.42
CA GLY A 14 -15.67 -24.86 -11.56
C GLY A 14 -16.97 -24.09 -11.35
N LYS A 15 -16.94 -22.91 -10.69
CA LYS A 15 -18.12 -22.07 -10.48
C LYS A 15 -17.78 -20.58 -10.62
N PRO A 16 -18.58 -19.78 -11.35
CA PRO A 16 -18.31 -18.36 -11.58
C PRO A 16 -18.28 -17.54 -10.26
N LYS A 17 -18.96 -18.01 -9.23
CA LYS A 17 -18.94 -17.40 -7.88
C LYS A 17 -17.53 -17.41 -7.27
N TYR A 18 -16.80 -18.50 -7.39
CA TYR A 18 -15.45 -18.60 -6.82
C TYR A 18 -14.44 -17.76 -7.62
N LEU A 19 -14.63 -17.64 -8.92
CA LEU A 19 -13.82 -16.75 -9.75
C LEU A 19 -13.99 -15.28 -9.34
N ALA A 20 -15.23 -14.85 -9.06
CA ALA A 20 -15.49 -13.51 -8.55
C ALA A 20 -14.80 -13.25 -7.20
N TRP A 21 -14.79 -14.24 -6.31
CA TRP A 21 -14.08 -14.14 -5.03
C TRP A 21 -12.56 -14.02 -5.21
N VAL A 22 -11.98 -14.82 -6.10
CA VAL A 22 -10.55 -14.74 -6.43
C VAL A 22 -10.19 -13.36 -6.95
N LEU A 23 -10.98 -12.77 -7.85
CA LEU A 23 -10.77 -11.43 -8.36
C LEU A 23 -10.87 -10.36 -7.26
N THR A 24 -11.82 -10.52 -6.34
CA THR A 24 -12.01 -9.59 -5.21
C THR A 24 -10.79 -9.59 -4.28
N TYR A 25 -10.22 -10.77 -3.99
CA TYR A 25 -9.02 -10.86 -3.16
C TYR A 25 -7.72 -10.55 -3.91
N ALA A 26 -7.65 -10.82 -5.20
CA ALA A 26 -6.49 -10.53 -6.02
C ALA A 26 -6.31 -9.01 -6.27
N SER A 27 -7.41 -8.27 -6.38
CA SER A 27 -7.39 -6.83 -6.66
C SER A 27 -6.53 -6.05 -5.66
N PRO A 28 -6.76 -6.09 -4.33
CA PRO A 28 -5.92 -5.36 -3.38
C PRO A 28 -4.47 -5.85 -3.36
N LEU A 29 -4.22 -7.13 -3.61
CA LEU A 29 -2.86 -7.68 -3.68
C LEU A 29 -2.07 -7.13 -4.88
N ILE A 30 -2.72 -6.97 -6.03
CA ILE A 30 -2.10 -6.38 -7.23
C ILE A 30 -1.73 -4.91 -6.96
N PHE A 31 -2.64 -4.13 -6.39
CA PHE A 31 -2.39 -2.72 -6.09
C PHE A 31 -1.31 -2.52 -5.04
N THR A 32 -1.32 -3.30 -3.97
CA THR A 32 -0.26 -3.25 -2.94
C THR A 32 1.08 -3.71 -3.48
N GLY A 33 1.12 -4.77 -4.29
CA GLY A 33 2.32 -5.25 -4.96
C GLY A 33 2.93 -4.21 -5.90
N LEU A 34 2.08 -3.54 -6.70
CA LEU A 34 2.52 -2.46 -7.60
C LEU A 34 3.06 -1.25 -6.81
N SER A 35 2.41 -0.87 -5.71
CA SER A 35 2.86 0.21 -4.82
C SER A 35 4.23 -0.08 -4.23
N VAL A 36 4.46 -1.31 -3.77
CA VAL A 36 5.74 -1.75 -3.23
C VAL A 36 6.81 -1.78 -4.32
N ALA A 37 6.52 -2.30 -5.50
CA ALA A 37 7.44 -2.33 -6.64
C ALA A 37 7.87 -0.92 -7.08
N PHE A 38 6.94 0.03 -7.09
CA PHE A 38 7.23 1.43 -7.37
C PHE A 38 8.13 2.05 -6.30
N SER A 39 7.86 1.76 -5.03
CA SER A 39 8.67 2.23 -3.89
C SER A 39 10.11 1.71 -3.96
N PHE A 40 10.32 0.46 -4.37
CA PHE A 40 11.66 -0.08 -4.58
C PHE A 40 12.42 0.62 -5.72
N ARG A 41 11.73 0.96 -6.81
CA ARG A 41 12.34 1.70 -7.92
C ARG A 41 12.75 3.12 -7.56
N THR A 42 12.03 3.75 -6.64
CA THR A 42 12.36 5.11 -6.15
C THR A 42 13.39 5.11 -5.00
N GLY A 43 13.92 3.94 -4.62
CA GLY A 43 14.90 3.81 -3.54
C GLY A 43 14.32 4.00 -2.13
N VAL A 44 13.02 4.12 -2.01
CA VAL A 44 12.33 4.24 -0.72
C VAL A 44 11.77 2.88 -0.32
N PHE A 45 12.42 2.24 0.65
CA PHE A 45 11.93 0.97 1.18
C PHE A 45 10.64 1.21 1.99
N ASN A 46 9.48 0.96 1.38
CA ASN A 46 8.18 1.16 2.00
C ASN A 46 7.52 -0.17 2.35
N ILE A 47 7.64 -0.59 3.60
CA ILE A 47 6.91 -1.74 4.17
C ILE A 47 5.50 -1.32 4.62
N GLY A 48 5.15 -0.02 4.55
CA GLY A 48 3.91 0.53 5.06
C GLY A 48 2.71 0.46 4.12
N ALA A 49 2.82 -0.24 2.98
CA ALA A 49 1.72 -0.36 2.00
C ALA A 49 0.44 -0.98 2.61
N GLU A 50 0.61 -1.93 3.52
CA GLU A 50 -0.51 -2.54 4.25
C GLU A 50 -1.23 -1.53 5.16
N GLY A 51 -0.49 -0.72 5.90
CA GLY A 51 -1.06 0.36 6.72
C GLY A 51 -1.80 1.42 5.89
N GLN A 52 -1.29 1.76 4.71
CA GLN A 52 -1.96 2.67 3.77
C GLN A 52 -3.30 2.10 3.30
N PHE A 53 -3.33 0.81 2.99
CA PHE A 53 -4.54 0.11 2.58
C PHE A 53 -5.58 0.09 3.69
N VAL A 54 -5.18 -0.20 4.93
CA VAL A 54 -6.07 -0.22 6.10
C VAL A 54 -6.67 1.17 6.36
N VAL A 55 -5.86 2.22 6.35
CA VAL A 55 -6.35 3.60 6.56
C VAL A 55 -7.27 4.03 5.42
N GLY A 56 -6.91 3.74 4.17
CA GLY A 56 -7.75 4.05 3.02
C GLY A 56 -9.10 3.33 3.06
N SER A 57 -9.11 2.05 3.39
CA SER A 57 -10.35 1.26 3.50
C SER A 57 -11.25 1.73 4.64
N LEU A 58 -10.67 2.13 5.77
CA LEU A 58 -11.40 2.67 6.91
C LEU A 58 -12.09 3.99 6.54
N VAL A 59 -11.39 4.91 5.88
CA VAL A 59 -11.98 6.18 5.41
C VAL A 59 -13.08 5.94 4.39
N ALA A 60 -12.86 5.02 3.43
CA ALA A 60 -13.89 4.65 2.46
C ALA A 60 -15.14 4.09 3.13
N CYS A 61 -14.97 3.23 4.15
CA CYS A 61 -16.07 2.63 4.91
C CYS A 61 -16.86 3.69 5.69
N VAL A 62 -16.18 4.57 6.41
CA VAL A 62 -16.82 5.66 7.18
C VAL A 62 -17.60 6.59 6.26
N LEU A 63 -17.02 7.02 5.14
CA LEU A 63 -17.70 7.86 4.17
C LEU A 63 -18.88 7.14 3.50
N GLY A 64 -18.70 5.84 3.21
CA GLY A 64 -19.77 5.01 2.65
C GLY A 64 -21.00 4.90 3.54
N ILE A 65 -20.82 4.93 4.86
CA ILE A 65 -21.91 4.85 5.84
C ILE A 65 -22.51 6.24 6.12
N THR A 66 -21.69 7.28 6.20
CA THR A 66 -22.13 8.62 6.62
C THR A 66 -22.79 9.43 5.49
N LEU A 67 -22.31 9.28 4.27
CA LEU A 67 -22.78 10.05 3.11
C LEU A 67 -23.89 9.29 2.36
N LYS A 68 -25.09 9.81 2.39
CA LYS A 68 -26.23 9.30 1.60
C LYS A 68 -26.35 10.08 0.30
N LEU A 69 -25.43 9.85 -0.64
CA LEU A 69 -25.42 10.46 -1.96
C LEU A 69 -25.84 9.45 -3.06
N PRO A 70 -26.32 9.92 -4.22
CA PRO A 70 -26.59 9.03 -5.34
C PRO A 70 -25.31 8.27 -5.75
N ALA A 71 -25.46 6.97 -6.07
CA ALA A 71 -24.37 6.04 -6.28
C ALA A 71 -23.31 6.51 -7.28
N VAL A 72 -23.71 7.25 -8.30
CA VAL A 72 -22.83 7.76 -9.36
C VAL A 72 -21.76 8.73 -8.83
N ILE A 73 -22.12 9.56 -7.85
CA ILE A 73 -21.19 10.53 -7.24
C ILE A 73 -20.53 9.92 -6.00
N HIS A 74 -21.23 9.06 -5.30
CA HIS A 74 -20.77 8.46 -4.05
C HIS A 74 -19.55 7.56 -4.24
N ILE A 75 -19.56 6.71 -5.27
CA ILE A 75 -18.45 5.77 -5.54
C ILE A 75 -17.13 6.49 -5.85
N PRO A 76 -17.05 7.44 -6.81
CA PRO A 76 -15.80 8.12 -7.08
C PRO A 76 -15.33 9.01 -5.92
N LEU A 77 -16.25 9.59 -5.15
CA LEU A 77 -15.92 10.39 -3.99
C LEU A 77 -15.25 9.54 -2.88
N CYS A 78 -15.82 8.38 -2.56
CA CYS A 78 -15.23 7.45 -1.59
C CYS A 78 -13.85 6.95 -2.06
N LEU A 79 -13.68 6.68 -3.36
CA LEU A 79 -12.41 6.24 -3.92
C LEU A 79 -11.32 7.32 -3.80
N LEU A 80 -11.65 8.56 -4.15
CA LEU A 80 -10.73 9.71 -4.05
C LEU A 80 -10.36 10.00 -2.59
N ALA A 81 -11.32 9.95 -1.68
CA ALA A 81 -11.08 10.17 -0.26
C ALA A 81 -10.20 9.06 0.34
N ALA A 82 -10.42 7.80 -0.03
CA ALA A 82 -9.57 6.69 0.38
C ALA A 82 -8.14 6.82 -0.14
N ALA A 83 -7.98 7.23 -1.41
CA ALA A 83 -6.68 7.48 -2.01
C ALA A 83 -5.94 8.64 -1.32
N ALA A 84 -6.64 9.73 -1.02
CA ALA A 84 -6.08 10.88 -0.30
C ALA A 84 -5.65 10.49 1.13
N ALA A 85 -6.46 9.72 1.85
CA ALA A 85 -6.12 9.24 3.19
C ALA A 85 -4.90 8.32 3.19
N GLY A 86 -4.81 7.40 2.26
CA GLY A 86 -3.64 6.53 2.07
C GLY A 86 -2.38 7.32 1.71
N ALA A 87 -2.50 8.32 0.85
CA ALA A 87 -1.39 9.22 0.48
C ALA A 87 -0.91 10.06 1.67
N LEU A 88 -1.84 10.60 2.46
CA LEU A 88 -1.52 11.37 3.67
C LEU A 88 -0.77 10.52 4.70
N TRP A 89 -1.22 9.28 4.91
CA TRP A 89 -0.55 8.32 5.78
C TRP A 89 0.88 8.01 5.31
N SER A 90 1.04 7.78 4.00
CA SER A 90 2.33 7.58 3.37
C SER A 90 3.29 8.75 3.55
N TYR A 91 2.77 9.96 3.35
CA TYR A 91 3.52 11.20 3.54
C TYR A 91 4.01 11.34 4.99
N LEU A 92 3.15 11.07 5.97
CA LEU A 92 3.49 11.14 7.39
C LEU A 92 4.63 10.16 7.75
N VAL A 93 4.50 8.91 7.30
CA VAL A 93 5.53 7.86 7.50
C VAL A 93 6.83 8.24 6.79
N GLY A 94 6.75 8.79 5.57
CA GLY A 94 7.89 9.27 4.80
C GLY A 94 8.65 10.39 5.52
N LEU A 95 7.93 11.40 6.03
CA LEU A 95 8.52 12.49 6.82
C LEU A 95 9.25 12.00 8.07
N LEU A 96 8.66 11.05 8.79
CA LEU A 96 9.27 10.45 9.98
C LEU A 96 10.57 9.71 9.62
N LYS A 97 10.57 9.00 8.50
CA LYS A 97 11.76 8.29 7.99
C LYS A 97 12.89 9.26 7.63
N VAL A 98 12.57 10.31 6.88
CA VAL A 98 13.56 11.32 6.49
C VAL A 98 14.15 12.03 7.71
N LYS A 99 13.34 12.45 8.66
CA LYS A 99 13.83 13.09 9.90
C LYS A 99 14.73 12.16 10.72
N ARG A 100 14.38 10.88 10.87
CA ARG A 100 15.22 9.91 11.59
C ARG A 100 16.50 9.54 10.84
N ALA A 101 16.44 9.39 9.53
CA ALA A 101 17.62 9.14 8.71
C ALA A 101 18.59 10.32 8.77
N PHE A 102 18.07 11.55 8.66
CA PHE A 102 18.87 12.77 8.75
C PHE A 102 19.55 12.92 10.11
N THR A 103 18.85 12.64 11.21
CA THR A 103 19.42 12.71 12.56
C THR A 103 20.51 11.65 12.80
N ARG A 104 20.33 10.45 12.26
CA ARG A 104 21.37 9.40 12.32
C ARG A 104 22.58 9.75 11.48
N PHE A 105 22.36 10.31 10.30
CA PHE A 105 23.41 10.70 9.36
C PHE A 105 24.27 11.85 9.92
N CYS A 106 23.63 12.89 10.47
CA CYS A 106 24.35 13.98 11.15
C CYS A 106 25.17 13.48 12.34
N ARG A 107 24.61 12.56 13.13
CA ARG A 107 25.33 12.01 14.29
C ARG A 107 26.53 11.15 13.87
N LEU A 108 26.39 10.34 12.82
CA LEU A 108 27.49 9.54 12.30
C LEU A 108 28.59 10.40 11.67
N SER A 109 28.23 11.43 10.87
CA SER A 109 29.20 12.36 10.27
C SER A 109 29.96 13.17 11.31
N CYS A 110 29.31 13.59 12.39
CA CYS A 110 29.99 14.27 13.50
C CYS A 110 30.93 13.33 14.27
N LEU A 111 30.61 12.04 14.38
CA LEU A 111 31.42 11.09 15.15
C LEU A 111 32.62 10.55 14.36
N THR A 112 32.52 10.46 13.03
CA THR A 112 33.55 9.86 12.17
C THR A 112 34.40 10.86 11.43
N GLY A 113 34.08 12.17 11.47
CA GLY A 113 34.85 13.22 10.79
C GLY A 113 34.92 13.07 9.26
N LEU A 114 34.05 12.23 8.67
CA LEU A 114 34.03 11.98 7.23
C LEU A 114 33.25 13.08 6.48
N PRO A 115 33.80 13.64 5.41
CA PRO A 115 33.12 14.64 4.61
C PRO A 115 31.90 14.05 3.90
N PHE A 116 30.89 14.86 3.73
CA PHE A 116 29.56 14.59 3.15
C PHE A 116 29.63 14.25 1.64
N THR A 117 30.22 13.12 1.27
CA THR A 117 30.42 12.75 -0.16
C THR A 117 30.07 11.30 -0.47
N SER A 118 28.98 10.77 0.07
CA SER A 118 28.50 9.49 -0.43
C SER A 118 26.98 9.51 -0.56
N PRO A 119 26.42 9.49 -1.78
CA PRO A 119 25.03 9.12 -1.95
C PRO A 119 24.90 7.66 -1.55
N ILE A 120 24.21 7.39 -0.48
CA ILE A 120 23.92 6.02 -0.06
C ILE A 120 22.91 5.46 -1.05
N MET A 121 23.44 4.74 -2.01
CA MET A 121 22.76 3.69 -2.74
C MET A 121 22.50 2.55 -1.74
N TRP A 122 21.26 2.37 -1.32
CA TRP A 122 20.57 1.14 -0.87
C TRP A 122 19.12 1.46 -0.57
#